data_1ea3605371e712c59fcdc095a64e7052
#
_entry.id   1ea3605371e712c59fcdc095a64e7052
#
_cell.length_a   1.000
_cell.length_b   1.000
_cell.length_c   1.000
_cell.angle_alpha   90.00
_cell.angle_beta   90.00
_cell.angle_gamma   90.00
#
_symmetry.space_group_name_H-M   'P 1'
#
loop_
_entity.id
_entity.type
_entity.pdbx_description
1 polymer ?
#
loop_
_entity_poly.entity_id
_entity_poly.type
_entity_poly.pdbx_seq_one_letter_code
_entity_poly.pdbx_strand_id
1 'polypeptide(L)'
;MSGAGPSDVIYDLGSGDGRIVVEAARRFHARAVGVEADPFRVLISQLMISLLHLEGQTKIIWGNFFRVDLSEATIVTTFLSQGTNRKLESKLIAELKPGTRVVSYEWTFDGWTPTARDARNHLSLYVMQGAEVPGVASKGLRSAAPSGVQV
;
A
#
# COMPACT_ATOMS: atom_id res chain seq x y z
N MET A 1 -12.52 5.44 1.86
CA MET A 1 -11.41 5.78 2.76
C MET A 1 -10.17 6.26 2.03
N SER A 2 -9.67 5.52 1.04
CA SER A 2 -8.47 5.91 0.28
C SER A 2 -8.65 7.11 -0.66
N GLY A 3 -9.85 7.47 -1.04
CA GLY A 3 -10.11 8.51 -2.03
C GLY A 3 -9.59 8.15 -3.43
N ALA A 4 -9.68 6.87 -3.82
CA ALA A 4 -9.20 6.38 -5.10
C ALA A 4 -9.92 7.03 -6.28
N GLY A 5 -9.20 7.25 -7.39
CA GLY A 5 -9.70 7.85 -8.62
C GLY A 5 -8.91 7.41 -9.86
N PRO A 6 -9.25 7.94 -11.04
CA PRO A 6 -8.69 7.48 -12.32
C PRO A 6 -7.18 7.69 -12.50
N SER A 7 -6.59 8.60 -11.76
CA SER A 7 -5.15 8.86 -11.79
C SER A 7 -4.34 7.94 -10.89
N ASP A 8 -5.02 7.10 -10.10
CA ASP A 8 -4.35 6.22 -9.15
C ASP A 8 -3.82 4.94 -9.79
N VAL A 9 -2.72 4.45 -9.21
CA VAL A 9 -2.15 3.13 -9.47
C VAL A 9 -2.21 2.35 -8.15
N ILE A 10 -3.10 1.36 -8.11
CA ILE A 10 -3.40 0.58 -6.92
C ILE A 10 -2.65 -0.74 -6.98
N TYR A 11 -1.87 -1.05 -5.95
CA TYR A 11 -1.24 -2.35 -5.76
C TYR A 11 -1.94 -3.10 -4.62
N ASP A 12 -2.46 -4.29 -4.92
CA ASP A 12 -3.08 -5.19 -3.94
C ASP A 12 -2.15 -6.36 -3.64
N LEU A 13 -1.58 -6.36 -2.43
CA LEU A 13 -0.57 -7.33 -2.00
C LEU A 13 -1.23 -8.54 -1.34
N GLY A 14 -1.12 -9.69 -2.00
CA GLY A 14 -1.90 -10.89 -1.66
C GLY A 14 -3.31 -10.78 -2.24
N SER A 15 -3.42 -10.51 -3.53
CA SER A 15 -4.69 -10.11 -4.16
C SER A 15 -5.77 -11.20 -4.21
N GLY A 16 -5.42 -12.43 -3.86
CA GLY A 16 -6.36 -13.53 -3.80
C GLY A 16 -7.09 -13.77 -5.12
N ASP A 17 -8.42 -13.71 -5.09
CA ASP A 17 -9.27 -13.86 -6.27
C ASP A 17 -9.38 -12.59 -7.14
N GLY A 18 -8.63 -11.53 -6.81
CA GLY A 18 -8.57 -10.30 -7.60
C GLY A 18 -9.74 -9.35 -7.40
N ARG A 19 -10.61 -9.56 -6.41
CA ARG A 19 -11.81 -8.72 -6.21
C ARG A 19 -11.50 -7.25 -5.99
N ILE A 20 -10.42 -6.92 -5.26
CA ILE A 20 -10.00 -5.53 -5.03
C ILE A 20 -9.49 -4.91 -6.32
N VAL A 21 -8.71 -5.65 -7.11
CA VAL A 21 -8.20 -5.22 -8.42
C VAL A 21 -9.35 -4.92 -9.39
N VAL A 22 -10.34 -5.82 -9.45
CA VAL A 22 -11.54 -5.64 -10.28
C VAL A 22 -12.36 -4.44 -9.83
N GLU A 23 -12.60 -4.29 -8.53
CA GLU A 23 -13.35 -3.16 -7.97
C GLU A 23 -12.63 -1.83 -8.20
N ALA A 24 -11.31 -1.79 -8.08
CA ALA A 24 -10.48 -0.63 -8.36
C ALA A 24 -10.65 -0.14 -9.81
N ALA A 25 -10.60 -1.04 -10.76
CA ALA A 25 -10.77 -0.71 -12.17
C ALA A 25 -12.21 -0.29 -12.50
N ARG A 26 -13.21 -1.06 -12.04
CA ARG A 26 -14.63 -0.81 -12.40
C ARG A 26 -15.19 0.45 -11.76
N ARG A 27 -14.90 0.67 -10.48
CA ARG A 27 -15.56 1.69 -9.69
C ARG A 27 -14.80 3.01 -9.66
N PHE A 28 -13.48 2.93 -9.64
CA PHE A 28 -12.62 4.11 -9.55
C PHE A 28 -11.92 4.45 -10.87
N HIS A 29 -12.05 3.58 -11.89
CA HIS A 29 -11.33 3.71 -13.17
C HIS A 29 -9.81 3.83 -13.00
N ALA A 30 -9.30 3.31 -11.87
CA ALA A 30 -7.89 3.31 -11.53
C ALA A 30 -7.16 2.17 -12.25
N ARG A 31 -5.85 2.34 -12.49
CA ARG A 31 -4.98 1.21 -12.82
C ARG A 31 -4.80 0.33 -11.58
N ALA A 32 -4.93 -0.98 -11.71
CA ALA A 32 -4.81 -1.88 -10.58
C ALA A 32 -3.89 -3.06 -10.88
N VAL A 33 -2.99 -3.36 -9.94
CA VAL A 33 -2.04 -4.46 -10.01
C VAL A 33 -2.24 -5.35 -8.79
N GLY A 34 -2.65 -6.59 -9.00
CA GLY A 34 -2.68 -7.61 -7.96
C GLY A 34 -1.40 -8.43 -7.95
N VAL A 35 -0.89 -8.75 -6.78
CA VAL A 35 0.25 -9.66 -6.61
C VAL A 35 -0.20 -10.84 -5.76
N GLU A 36 -0.12 -12.05 -6.33
CA GLU A 36 -0.58 -13.28 -5.68
C GLU A 36 0.41 -14.43 -5.91
N ALA A 37 0.68 -15.18 -4.86
CA ALA A 37 1.63 -16.29 -4.91
C ALA A 37 0.99 -17.63 -5.30
N ASP A 38 -0.31 -17.80 -5.05
CA ASP A 38 -1.05 -19.00 -5.37
C ASP A 38 -1.45 -19.01 -6.86
N PRO A 39 -0.92 -19.94 -7.68
CA PRO A 39 -1.19 -19.97 -9.11
C PRO A 39 -2.67 -20.20 -9.45
N PHE A 40 -3.40 -20.93 -8.61
CA PHE A 40 -4.82 -21.19 -8.83
C PHE A 40 -5.64 -19.91 -8.63
N ARG A 41 -5.33 -19.10 -7.61
CA ARG A 41 -5.95 -17.80 -7.39
C ARG A 41 -5.63 -16.81 -8.50
N VAL A 42 -4.38 -16.82 -8.99
CA VAL A 42 -3.96 -16.03 -10.16
C VAL A 42 -4.82 -16.36 -11.37
N LEU A 43 -5.03 -17.66 -11.65
CA LEU A 43 -5.86 -18.10 -12.76
C LEU A 43 -7.32 -17.62 -12.62
N ILE A 44 -7.91 -17.72 -11.42
CA ILE A 44 -9.26 -17.23 -11.14
C ILE A 44 -9.34 -15.72 -11.39
N SER A 45 -8.37 -14.95 -10.89
CA SER A 45 -8.33 -13.50 -11.06
C SER A 45 -8.22 -13.10 -12.53
N GLN A 46 -7.37 -13.77 -13.29
CA GLN A 46 -7.20 -13.51 -14.73
C GLN A 46 -8.47 -13.83 -15.51
N LEU A 47 -9.14 -14.94 -15.19
CA LEU A 47 -10.41 -15.29 -15.82
C LEU A 47 -11.49 -14.24 -15.51
N MET A 48 -11.60 -13.78 -14.26
CA MET A 48 -12.54 -12.75 -13.86
C MET A 48 -12.29 -11.43 -14.61
N ILE A 49 -11.02 -11.02 -14.70
CA ILE A 49 -10.60 -9.82 -15.43
C ILE A 49 -10.98 -9.91 -16.90
N SER A 50 -10.73 -11.06 -17.54
CA SER A 50 -11.06 -11.29 -18.94
C SER A 50 -12.57 -11.29 -19.19
N LEU A 51 -13.35 -11.95 -18.35
CA LEU A 51 -14.82 -11.95 -18.45
C LEU A 51 -15.43 -10.55 -18.31
N LEU A 52 -14.75 -9.65 -17.60
CA LEU A 52 -15.20 -8.26 -17.38
C LEU A 52 -14.54 -7.26 -18.32
N HIS A 53 -13.69 -7.72 -19.26
CA HIS A 53 -12.97 -6.88 -20.21
C HIS A 53 -12.15 -5.75 -19.56
N LEU A 54 -11.41 -6.08 -18.49
CA LEU A 54 -10.64 -5.13 -17.70
C LEU A 54 -9.12 -5.19 -17.92
N GLU A 55 -8.64 -5.97 -18.90
CA GLU A 55 -7.21 -6.21 -19.16
C GLU A 55 -6.43 -4.91 -19.44
N GLY A 56 -7.09 -3.90 -20.00
CA GLY A 56 -6.47 -2.60 -20.25
C GLY A 56 -6.14 -1.77 -19.00
N GLN A 57 -6.75 -2.08 -17.86
CA GLN A 57 -6.61 -1.33 -16.62
C GLN A 57 -6.03 -2.16 -15.47
N THR A 58 -5.99 -3.48 -15.64
CA THR A 58 -5.60 -4.40 -14.56
C THR A 58 -4.46 -5.31 -14.98
N LYS A 59 -3.68 -5.73 -13.98
CA LYS A 59 -2.61 -6.72 -14.14
C LYS A 59 -2.56 -7.61 -12.91
N ILE A 60 -2.41 -8.92 -13.11
CA ILE A 60 -2.10 -9.86 -12.03
C ILE A 60 -0.68 -10.37 -12.22
N ILE A 61 0.14 -10.21 -11.19
CA ILE A 61 1.51 -10.71 -11.12
C ILE A 61 1.48 -11.98 -10.27
N TRP A 62 1.82 -13.11 -10.88
CA TRP A 62 2.08 -14.33 -10.14
C TRP A 62 3.46 -14.25 -9.49
N GLY A 63 3.51 -14.18 -8.18
CA GLY A 63 4.79 -14.07 -7.49
C GLY A 63 4.70 -13.62 -6.04
N ASN A 64 5.88 -13.35 -5.50
CA ASN A 64 6.04 -12.87 -4.14
C ASN A 64 6.09 -11.34 -4.13
N PHE A 65 5.15 -10.68 -3.47
CA PHE A 65 5.08 -9.23 -3.40
C PHE A 65 6.29 -8.58 -2.74
N PHE A 66 7.07 -9.29 -1.93
CA PHE A 66 8.35 -8.77 -1.42
C PHE A 66 9.39 -8.50 -2.52
N ARG A 67 9.20 -9.06 -3.72
CA ARG A 67 10.11 -8.91 -4.87
C ARG A 67 9.55 -8.00 -5.97
N VAL A 68 8.32 -7.52 -5.83
CA VAL A 68 7.69 -6.63 -6.80
C VAL A 68 8.04 -5.20 -6.45
N ASP A 69 8.44 -4.39 -7.43
CA ASP A 69 8.67 -2.96 -7.26
C ASP A 69 7.34 -2.23 -7.07
N LEU A 70 7.23 -1.45 -6.00
CA LEU A 70 6.05 -0.67 -5.62
C LEU A 70 6.21 0.83 -5.88
N SER A 71 7.28 1.26 -6.52
CA SER A 71 7.62 2.69 -6.70
C SER A 71 6.60 3.49 -7.52
N GLU A 72 5.78 2.83 -8.34
CA GLU A 72 4.69 3.46 -9.10
C GLU A 72 3.37 3.53 -8.33
N ALA A 73 3.26 2.83 -7.19
CA ALA A 73 2.02 2.79 -6.43
C ALA A 73 1.65 4.16 -5.88
N THR A 74 0.38 4.54 -6.02
CA THR A 74 -0.22 5.68 -5.31
C THR A 74 -1.12 5.21 -4.18
N ILE A 75 -1.59 3.97 -4.27
CA ILE A 75 -2.33 3.28 -3.21
C ILE A 75 -1.80 1.84 -3.12
N VAL A 76 -1.57 1.37 -1.91
CA VAL A 76 -1.27 -0.03 -1.60
C VAL A 76 -2.36 -0.56 -0.69
N THR A 77 -2.93 -1.72 -1.04
CA THR A 77 -3.89 -2.43 -0.18
C THR A 77 -3.27 -3.72 0.34
N THR A 78 -3.54 -4.03 1.61
CA THR A 78 -3.04 -5.25 2.26
C THR A 78 -4.13 -5.90 3.10
N PHE A 79 -4.30 -7.22 2.92
CA PHE A 79 -5.04 -8.08 3.84
C PHE A 79 -4.13 -9.25 4.22
N LEU A 80 -3.16 -8.98 5.05
CA LEU A 80 -2.07 -9.90 5.42
C LEU A 80 -2.05 -10.09 6.93
N SER A 81 -1.34 -11.13 7.41
CA SER A 81 -1.16 -11.32 8.85
C SER A 81 -0.29 -10.22 9.48
N GLN A 82 -0.41 -10.02 10.80
CA GLN A 82 0.43 -9.09 11.56
C GLN A 82 1.93 -9.32 11.34
N GLY A 83 2.37 -10.59 11.33
CA GLY A 83 3.77 -10.93 11.10
C GLY A 83 4.24 -10.60 9.68
N THR A 84 3.36 -10.67 8.70
CA THR A 84 3.66 -10.28 7.31
C THR A 84 3.72 -8.76 7.18
N ASN A 85 2.78 -8.03 7.77
CA ASN A 85 2.80 -6.58 7.80
C ASN A 85 4.11 -6.03 8.40
N ARG A 86 4.55 -6.60 9.53
CA ARG A 86 5.84 -6.23 10.15
C ARG A 86 7.03 -6.39 9.20
N LYS A 87 7.07 -7.48 8.42
CA LYS A 87 8.13 -7.69 7.43
C LYS A 87 8.01 -6.75 6.22
N LEU A 88 6.80 -6.30 5.92
CA LEU A 88 6.53 -5.43 4.77
C LEU A 88 6.89 -3.97 5.04
N GLU A 89 6.92 -3.51 6.28
CA GLU A 89 7.15 -2.12 6.68
C GLU A 89 8.40 -1.51 6.04
N SER A 90 9.54 -2.18 6.13
CA SER A 90 10.80 -1.68 5.58
C SER A 90 10.75 -1.50 4.06
N LYS A 91 10.07 -2.41 3.35
CA LYS A 91 9.87 -2.31 1.91
C LYS A 91 8.96 -1.14 1.55
N LEU A 92 7.86 -0.95 2.26
CA LEU A 92 6.94 0.17 2.01
C LEU A 92 7.64 1.51 2.24
N ILE A 93 8.41 1.63 3.32
CA ILE A 93 9.19 2.85 3.62
C ILE A 93 10.24 3.12 2.54
N ALA A 94 10.91 2.08 2.04
CA ALA A 94 11.98 2.23 1.06
C ALA A 94 11.49 2.56 -0.36
N GLU A 95 10.34 2.04 -0.77
CA GLU A 95 9.89 2.09 -2.16
C GLU A 95 8.76 3.09 -2.42
N LEU A 96 7.91 3.37 -1.42
CA LEU A 96 6.76 4.23 -1.64
C LEU A 96 7.11 5.72 -1.57
N LYS A 97 6.53 6.48 -2.49
CA LYS A 97 6.70 7.94 -2.54
C LYS A 97 5.89 8.63 -1.42
N PRO A 98 6.33 9.83 -0.99
CA PRO A 98 5.50 10.68 -0.12
C PRO A 98 4.10 10.88 -0.72
N GLY A 99 3.08 10.82 0.12
CA GLY A 99 1.69 10.92 -0.29
C GLY A 99 1.04 9.60 -0.73
N THR A 100 1.81 8.52 -0.92
CA THR A 100 1.23 7.20 -1.19
C THR A 100 0.38 6.75 0.00
N ARG A 101 -0.81 6.25 -0.29
CA ARG A 101 -1.80 5.80 0.70
C ARG A 101 -1.70 4.29 0.87
N VAL A 102 -1.49 3.83 2.09
CA VAL A 102 -1.49 2.41 2.44
C VAL A 102 -2.76 2.10 3.22
N VAL A 103 -3.57 1.19 2.72
CA VAL A 103 -4.81 0.74 3.37
C VAL A 103 -4.62 -0.69 3.83
N SER A 104 -4.63 -0.90 5.13
CA SER A 104 -4.56 -2.23 5.74
C SER A 104 -5.91 -2.64 6.29
N TYR A 105 -6.34 -3.85 5.95
CA TYR A 105 -7.53 -4.48 6.48
C TYR A 105 -7.14 -5.44 7.62
N GLU A 106 -7.90 -5.43 8.70
CA GLU A 106 -7.78 -6.23 9.92
C GLU A 106 -6.51 -5.92 10.74
N TRP A 107 -5.32 -5.98 10.15
CA TRP A 107 -4.04 -5.89 10.83
C TRP A 107 -3.36 -4.53 10.60
N THR A 108 -2.78 -3.98 11.66
CA THR A 108 -2.06 -2.70 11.60
C THR A 108 -0.58 -2.90 11.33
N PHE A 109 0.12 -1.81 11.04
CA PHE A 109 1.58 -1.76 11.01
C PHE A 109 2.12 -1.34 12.38
N ASP A 110 3.12 -2.06 12.88
CA ASP A 110 3.70 -1.80 14.21
C ASP A 110 4.44 -0.46 14.20
N GLY A 111 4.16 0.37 15.19
CA GLY A 111 4.79 1.69 15.30
C GLY A 111 4.30 2.75 14.32
N TRP A 112 3.41 2.41 13.38
CA TRP A 112 2.80 3.39 12.48
C TRP A 112 1.53 3.96 13.09
N THR A 113 1.38 5.29 12.98
CA THR A 113 0.14 5.95 13.39
C THR A 113 -0.76 6.12 12.16
N PRO A 114 -1.95 5.50 12.15
CA PRO A 114 -2.86 5.66 11.03
C PRO A 114 -3.39 7.10 10.95
N THR A 115 -3.44 7.64 9.73
CA THR A 115 -4.06 8.94 9.42
C THR A 115 -5.57 8.90 9.61
N ALA A 116 -6.19 7.75 9.35
CA ALA A 116 -7.61 7.51 9.58
C ALA A 116 -7.89 6.03 9.87
N ARG A 117 -8.95 5.77 10.63
CA ARG A 117 -9.45 4.41 10.91
C ARG A 117 -10.94 4.33 10.64
N ASP A 118 -11.35 3.21 10.06
CA ASP A 118 -12.73 2.79 10.02
C ASP A 118 -12.89 1.52 10.88
N ALA A 119 -13.27 1.73 12.15
CA ALA A 119 -13.37 0.64 13.11
C ALA A 119 -14.48 -0.36 12.77
N ARG A 120 -15.53 0.06 12.06
CA ARG A 120 -16.63 -0.83 11.66
C ARG A 120 -16.20 -1.83 10.57
N ASN A 121 -15.34 -1.36 9.67
CA ASN A 121 -14.85 -2.17 8.56
C ASN A 121 -13.40 -2.64 8.78
N HIS A 122 -12.84 -2.47 9.98
CA HIS A 122 -11.48 -2.89 10.34
C HIS A 122 -10.39 -2.36 9.40
N LEU A 123 -10.56 -1.13 8.89
CA LEU A 123 -9.63 -0.50 7.97
C LEU A 123 -8.75 0.54 8.68
N SER A 124 -7.48 0.54 8.35
CA SER A 124 -6.52 1.57 8.75
C SER A 124 -5.87 2.18 7.51
N LEU A 125 -5.87 3.51 7.43
CA LEU A 125 -5.24 4.29 6.37
C LEU A 125 -3.97 4.94 6.91
N TYR A 126 -2.89 4.80 6.18
CA TYR A 126 -1.61 5.47 6.42
C TYR A 126 -1.23 6.27 5.18
N VAL A 127 -0.66 7.47 5.38
CA VAL A 127 -0.11 8.28 4.30
C VAL A 127 1.40 8.34 4.47
N MET A 128 2.12 7.89 3.45
CA MET A 128 3.58 7.86 3.47
C MET A 128 4.17 9.27 3.50
N GLN A 129 5.21 9.46 4.32
CA GLN A 129 5.90 10.75 4.51
C GLN A 129 7.35 10.70 3.95
N GLY A 130 7.60 9.81 2.99
CA GLY A 130 8.93 9.51 2.47
C GLY A 130 9.60 8.39 3.27
N ALA A 131 10.90 8.52 3.54
CA ALA A 131 11.68 7.53 4.29
C ALA A 131 11.38 7.51 5.80
N GLU A 132 10.31 8.16 6.23
CA GLU A 132 9.90 8.23 7.63
C GLU A 132 8.69 7.33 7.91
N VAL A 133 8.62 6.84 9.14
CA VAL A 133 7.47 6.04 9.62
C VAL A 133 6.22 6.92 9.65
N PRO A 134 5.10 6.52 9.04
CA PRO A 134 3.88 7.31 9.02
C PRO A 134 3.38 7.69 10.41
N GLY A 135 3.12 8.99 10.61
CA GLY A 135 2.58 9.54 11.85
C GLY A 135 3.57 9.69 13.00
N VAL A 136 4.84 9.35 12.82
CA VAL A 136 5.91 9.67 13.77
C VAL A 136 6.53 10.99 13.34
N ALA A 137 6.29 12.07 14.12
CA ALA A 137 6.96 13.34 13.87
C ALA A 137 8.47 13.12 14.02
N SER A 138 9.25 13.56 13.02
CA SER A 138 10.69 13.59 13.11
C SER A 138 11.04 14.39 14.38
N LYS A 139 11.67 13.75 15.36
CA LYS A 139 12.30 14.47 16.47
C LYS A 139 13.37 15.36 15.86
N GLY A 140 13.02 16.65 15.70
CA GLY A 140 13.91 17.63 15.12
C GLY A 140 15.29 17.50 15.73
N LEU A 141 16.30 17.38 14.89
CA LEU A 141 17.69 17.62 15.25
C LEU A 141 17.70 19.00 15.88
N ARG A 142 17.76 19.07 17.21
CA ARG A 142 18.08 20.32 17.88
C ARG A 142 19.48 20.70 17.40
N SER A 143 19.53 21.70 16.53
CA SER A 143 20.75 22.40 16.22
C SER A 143 21.36 22.85 17.55
N ALA A 144 22.45 22.22 17.96
CA ALA A 144 23.28 22.73 19.02
C ALA A 144 23.90 24.02 18.49
N ALA A 145 23.39 25.15 18.98
CA ALA A 145 24.04 26.43 18.78
C ALA A 145 25.44 26.36 19.37
N PRO A 146 26.49 26.85 18.70
CA PRO A 146 27.81 26.93 19.27
C PRO A 146 27.77 27.97 20.38
N SER A 147 28.07 27.55 21.60
CA SER A 147 28.34 28.43 22.73
C SER A 147 29.52 29.32 22.40
N GLY A 148 29.24 30.62 22.25
CA GLY A 148 30.25 31.63 22.04
C GLY A 148 31.26 31.63 23.18
N VAL A 149 32.51 31.54 22.82
CA VAL A 149 33.64 31.88 23.67
C VAL A 149 33.64 33.39 23.83
N GLN A 150 33.44 33.90 25.05
CA GLN A 150 33.82 35.25 25.38
C GLN A 150 35.21 35.22 26.04
N VAL A 151 36.07 36.02 25.47
CA VAL A 151 37.40 36.40 26.02
C VAL A 151 37.22 37.33 27.23
#